data_209932d5ed9db9b5d470fa0b8821c22f
#
_entry.id   209932d5ed9db9b5d470fa0b8821c22f
#
_cell.length_a   1.000
_cell.length_b   1.000
_cell.length_c   1.000
_cell.angle_alpha   90.00
_cell.angle_beta   90.00
_cell.angle_gamma   90.00
#
_symmetry.space_group_name_H-M   'P 1'
#
loop_
_entity.id
_entity.type
_entity.pdbx_description
1 polymer ?
#
loop_
_entity_poly.entity_id
_entity_poly.type
_entity_poly.pdbx_seq_one_letter_code
_entity_poly.pdbx_strand_id
1 'polypeptide(L)'
;LETVAAVQQYNPTAVYAPTNWVPDFFPGVKVQVFHGFDVGKRSGTRQEHARIRGLYDLYCTQGPSTTRQFETRARQYGHFKVTETGWTMLDPLFQPETKPTLREQIATDKPIILFGSTFSPAYSGARTLASTIEKLSKSGRWHWLINLHPKMDTDVVATYKNMQSEHLTFIDNTQDTLPLLRTADVMLCDTSSFFLQFLILNKPVVTFNTAVPGPHLLDIHNSEDIEPAIERALSHPPELMKSIKEFADQLHPYHDGKSSERVLQATDDFIANDMGKLKPKPFNLWRKLQMRKRMKYYRW
;
A
#
# COMPACT_ATOMS: atom_id res chain seq x y z
N LEU A 1 12.09 -21.81 0.99
CA LEU A 1 12.87 -22.56 -0.02
C LEU A 1 13.85 -21.60 -0.69
N GLU A 2 15.14 -21.82 -0.54
CA GLU A 2 16.18 -20.86 -0.97
C GLU A 2 16.69 -21.10 -2.40
N THR A 3 16.39 -22.23 -3.00
CA THR A 3 16.89 -22.60 -4.33
C THR A 3 15.75 -22.99 -5.28
N VAL A 4 15.98 -22.82 -6.59
CA VAL A 4 15.06 -23.28 -7.62
C VAL A 4 14.82 -24.79 -7.53
N ALA A 5 15.88 -25.57 -7.28
CA ALA A 5 15.78 -27.03 -7.13
C ALA A 5 14.87 -27.43 -5.96
N ALA A 6 14.99 -26.74 -4.81
CA ALA A 6 14.14 -26.99 -3.65
C ALA A 6 12.65 -26.66 -3.95
N VAL A 7 12.37 -25.58 -4.68
CA VAL A 7 10.98 -25.25 -5.10
C VAL A 7 10.43 -26.31 -6.05
N GLN A 8 11.25 -26.77 -7.02
CA GLN A 8 10.83 -27.82 -7.97
C GLN A 8 10.59 -29.16 -7.26
N GLN A 9 11.46 -29.53 -6.32
CA GLN A 9 11.28 -30.75 -5.51
C GLN A 9 10.05 -30.68 -4.61
N TYR A 10 9.79 -29.51 -4.00
CA TYR A 10 8.60 -29.28 -3.19
C TYR A 10 7.30 -29.39 -4.01
N ASN A 11 7.36 -29.06 -5.30
CA ASN A 11 6.26 -29.13 -6.26
C ASN A 11 4.97 -28.45 -5.77
N PRO A 12 4.99 -27.11 -5.49
CA PRO A 12 3.85 -26.42 -4.95
C PRO A 12 2.65 -26.44 -5.92
N THR A 13 1.45 -26.57 -5.37
CA THR A 13 0.19 -26.46 -6.15
C THR A 13 -0.05 -25.03 -6.62
N ALA A 14 0.38 -24.03 -5.83
CA ALA A 14 0.30 -22.62 -6.18
C ALA A 14 1.54 -21.84 -5.71
N VAL A 15 1.86 -20.76 -6.44
CA VAL A 15 2.94 -19.82 -6.11
C VAL A 15 2.34 -18.42 -6.02
N TYR A 16 2.34 -17.87 -4.83
CA TYR A 16 1.86 -16.50 -4.56
C TYR A 16 3.02 -15.51 -4.67
N ALA A 17 2.80 -14.43 -5.39
CA ALA A 17 3.79 -13.38 -5.52
C ALA A 17 3.17 -11.99 -5.48
N PRO A 18 3.72 -11.06 -4.68
CA PRO A 18 3.22 -9.69 -4.61
C PRO A 18 3.74 -8.81 -5.74
N THR A 19 4.76 -9.27 -6.48
CA THR A 19 5.44 -8.49 -7.51
C THR A 19 4.87 -8.77 -8.91
N ASN A 20 5.32 -8.01 -9.91
CA ASN A 20 4.96 -8.22 -11.31
C ASN A 20 5.75 -9.36 -11.99
N TRP A 21 6.53 -10.12 -11.24
CA TRP A 21 7.40 -11.19 -11.73
C TRP A 21 7.23 -12.44 -10.90
N VAL A 22 7.07 -13.57 -11.59
CA VAL A 22 7.08 -14.90 -11.01
C VAL A 22 7.79 -15.84 -11.99
N PRO A 23 8.66 -16.78 -11.54
CA PRO A 23 9.32 -17.71 -12.41
C PRO A 23 8.33 -18.65 -13.11
N ASP A 24 8.39 -18.71 -14.42
CA ASP A 24 7.53 -19.59 -15.22
C ASP A 24 7.85 -21.08 -14.98
N PHE A 25 9.09 -21.39 -14.61
CA PHE A 25 9.60 -22.74 -14.34
C PHE A 25 9.32 -23.24 -12.92
N PHE A 26 8.70 -22.46 -12.06
CA PHE A 26 8.15 -22.98 -10.81
C PHE A 26 6.86 -23.76 -11.11
N PRO A 27 6.64 -24.93 -10.51
CA PRO A 27 5.39 -25.67 -10.69
C PRO A 27 4.20 -24.95 -10.06
N GLY A 28 2.98 -25.39 -10.36
CA GLY A 28 1.73 -24.88 -9.81
C GLY A 28 1.21 -23.57 -10.44
N VAL A 29 0.04 -23.17 -9.99
CA VAL A 29 -0.66 -21.96 -10.41
C VAL A 29 0.08 -20.71 -9.93
N LYS A 30 0.20 -19.68 -10.78
CA LYS A 30 0.83 -18.40 -10.42
C LYS A 30 -0.24 -17.40 -10.03
N VAL A 31 -0.26 -17.00 -8.77
CA VAL A 31 -1.23 -16.09 -8.17
C VAL A 31 -0.56 -14.77 -7.82
N GLN A 32 -1.09 -13.66 -8.32
CA GLN A 32 -0.64 -12.32 -7.93
C GLN A 32 -1.52 -11.77 -6.80
N VAL A 33 -0.87 -11.33 -5.70
CA VAL A 33 -1.52 -10.78 -4.49
C VAL A 33 -1.20 -9.30 -4.25
N PHE A 34 -0.48 -8.67 -5.17
CA PHE A 34 -0.04 -7.26 -5.14
C PHE A 34 0.82 -6.88 -3.91
N HIS A 35 1.48 -5.72 -4.00
CA HIS A 35 2.36 -5.17 -2.95
C HIS A 35 2.01 -3.74 -2.55
N GLY A 36 0.91 -3.20 -3.04
CA GLY A 36 0.46 -1.84 -2.77
C GLY A 36 -0.68 -1.42 -3.69
N PHE A 37 -1.28 -0.28 -3.37
CA PHE A 37 -2.28 0.36 -4.21
C PHE A 37 -1.61 1.26 -5.26
N ASP A 38 -2.30 1.47 -6.36
CA ASP A 38 -1.88 2.43 -7.39
C ASP A 38 -2.32 3.85 -7.01
N VAL A 39 -1.36 4.76 -6.96
CA VAL A 39 -1.59 6.20 -6.76
C VAL A 39 -1.49 6.99 -8.07
N GLY A 40 -1.60 6.33 -9.22
CA GLY A 40 -1.58 6.99 -10.52
C GLY A 40 -0.23 7.53 -11.00
N LYS A 41 0.83 7.47 -10.18
CA LYS A 41 2.18 7.99 -10.52
C LYS A 41 2.78 7.39 -11.81
N ARG A 42 2.31 6.22 -12.22
CA ARG A 42 2.86 5.44 -13.35
C ARG A 42 1.86 5.18 -14.45
N SER A 43 0.72 5.86 -14.42
CA SER A 43 -0.31 5.72 -15.45
C SER A 43 0.25 6.01 -16.85
N GLY A 44 -0.10 5.17 -17.84
CA GLY A 44 0.40 5.28 -19.21
C GLY A 44 1.87 4.90 -19.42
N THR A 45 2.60 4.48 -18.39
CA THR A 45 4.01 4.08 -18.50
C THR A 45 4.19 2.57 -18.64
N ARG A 46 5.43 2.14 -18.98
CA ARG A 46 5.80 0.71 -18.96
C ARG A 46 5.70 0.08 -17.55
N GLN A 47 5.60 0.89 -16.51
CA GLN A 47 5.50 0.47 -15.10
C GLN A 47 4.07 0.60 -14.57
N GLU A 48 3.09 0.89 -15.40
CA GLU A 48 1.67 0.94 -15.04
C GLU A 48 1.26 -0.30 -14.23
N HIS A 49 0.51 -0.06 -13.16
CA HIS A 49 0.10 -1.09 -12.18
C HIS A 49 -0.72 -2.20 -12.83
N ALA A 50 -1.69 -1.85 -13.65
CA ALA A 50 -2.58 -2.80 -14.31
C ALA A 50 -2.01 -3.40 -15.62
N ARG A 51 -0.70 -3.21 -15.92
CA ARG A 51 -0.08 -3.79 -17.12
C ARG A 51 0.09 -5.29 -16.97
N ILE A 52 -0.59 -6.05 -17.84
CA ILE A 52 -0.49 -7.51 -17.88
C ILE A 52 0.85 -7.92 -18.52
N ARG A 53 1.60 -8.75 -17.81
CA ARG A 53 2.88 -9.30 -18.26
C ARG A 53 2.80 -10.75 -18.74
N GLY A 54 1.61 -11.37 -18.61
CA GLY A 54 1.35 -12.74 -19.08
C GLY A 54 2.10 -13.82 -18.30
N LEU A 55 2.34 -13.60 -17.00
CA LEU A 55 3.04 -14.55 -16.14
C LEU A 55 2.10 -15.26 -15.17
N TYR A 56 1.02 -14.60 -14.76
CA TYR A 56 0.08 -15.09 -13.75
C TYR A 56 -1.13 -15.78 -14.37
N ASP A 57 -1.69 -16.72 -13.65
CA ASP A 57 -2.92 -17.44 -13.95
C ASP A 57 -4.13 -16.77 -13.30
N LEU A 58 -3.92 -16.29 -12.06
CA LEU A 58 -4.93 -15.64 -11.23
C LEU A 58 -4.40 -14.33 -10.67
N TYR A 59 -5.22 -13.29 -10.73
CA TYR A 59 -4.99 -12.00 -10.08
C TYR A 59 -6.01 -11.85 -8.95
N CYS A 60 -5.55 -11.84 -7.71
CA CYS A 60 -6.35 -11.58 -6.51
C CYS A 60 -6.33 -10.08 -6.24
N THR A 61 -7.37 -9.37 -6.68
CA THR A 61 -7.41 -7.90 -6.66
C THR A 61 -7.90 -7.35 -5.34
N GLN A 62 -7.52 -6.11 -5.06
CA GLN A 62 -7.65 -5.48 -3.74
C GLN A 62 -9.06 -4.92 -3.48
N GLY A 63 -9.77 -4.52 -4.53
CA GLY A 63 -11.11 -3.96 -4.43
C GLY A 63 -11.66 -3.53 -5.79
N PRO A 64 -12.89 -2.99 -5.86
CA PRO A 64 -13.62 -2.75 -7.11
C PRO A 64 -12.85 -1.91 -8.14
N SER A 65 -12.10 -0.89 -7.71
CA SER A 65 -11.33 -0.04 -8.63
C SER A 65 -10.22 -0.80 -9.37
N THR A 66 -9.52 -1.69 -8.68
CA THR A 66 -8.49 -2.55 -9.26
C THR A 66 -9.13 -3.68 -10.07
N THR A 67 -10.17 -4.31 -9.55
CA THR A 67 -10.88 -5.43 -10.17
C THR A 67 -11.36 -5.07 -11.57
N ARG A 68 -12.09 -3.96 -11.74
CA ARG A 68 -12.59 -3.51 -13.05
C ARG A 68 -11.49 -3.38 -14.11
N GLN A 69 -10.33 -2.86 -13.72
CA GLN A 69 -9.21 -2.71 -14.64
C GLN A 69 -8.64 -4.06 -15.10
N PHE A 70 -8.48 -5.00 -14.17
CA PHE A 70 -7.94 -6.32 -14.49
C PHE A 70 -8.95 -7.21 -15.22
N GLU A 71 -10.25 -7.15 -14.89
CA GLU A 71 -11.29 -7.86 -15.60
C GLU A 71 -11.41 -7.44 -17.07
N THR A 72 -11.32 -6.13 -17.36
CA THR A 72 -11.30 -5.63 -18.73
C THR A 72 -10.17 -6.28 -19.53
N ARG A 73 -8.98 -6.39 -18.92
CA ARG A 73 -7.82 -7.03 -19.53
C ARG A 73 -7.97 -8.57 -19.62
N ALA A 74 -8.61 -9.19 -18.64
CA ALA A 74 -8.88 -10.61 -18.64
C ALA A 74 -9.80 -10.99 -19.81
N ARG A 75 -10.86 -10.22 -20.05
CA ARG A 75 -11.74 -10.40 -21.22
C ARG A 75 -10.98 -10.23 -22.54
N GLN A 76 -10.07 -9.27 -22.62
CA GLN A 76 -9.28 -9.00 -23.83
C GLN A 76 -8.26 -10.12 -24.12
N TYR A 77 -7.52 -10.57 -23.09
CA TYR A 77 -6.42 -11.52 -23.28
C TYR A 77 -6.84 -12.99 -23.14
N GLY A 78 -7.72 -13.30 -22.22
CA GLY A 78 -8.31 -14.63 -22.02
C GLY A 78 -7.39 -15.68 -21.40
N HIS A 79 -6.18 -15.33 -20.95
CA HIS A 79 -5.20 -16.27 -20.40
C HIS A 79 -5.01 -16.19 -18.89
N PHE A 80 -5.85 -15.45 -18.19
CA PHE A 80 -5.87 -15.36 -16.73
C PHE A 80 -7.27 -15.04 -16.21
N LYS A 81 -7.49 -15.33 -14.93
CA LYS A 81 -8.69 -14.96 -14.18
C LYS A 81 -8.40 -13.81 -13.21
N VAL A 82 -9.48 -13.17 -12.80
CA VAL A 82 -9.46 -12.11 -11.77
C VAL A 82 -10.49 -12.46 -10.70
N THR A 83 -10.11 -12.36 -9.45
CA THR A 83 -11.02 -12.50 -8.31
C THR A 83 -10.73 -11.38 -7.32
N GLU A 84 -11.76 -10.66 -6.90
CA GLU A 84 -11.64 -9.67 -5.84
C GLU A 84 -11.57 -10.35 -4.48
N THR A 85 -10.49 -10.11 -3.74
CA THR A 85 -10.22 -10.80 -2.48
C THR A 85 -9.94 -9.85 -1.32
N GLY A 86 -9.67 -8.60 -1.61
CA GLY A 86 -9.00 -7.70 -0.69
C GLY A 86 -7.47 -7.86 -0.76
N TRP A 87 -6.77 -7.09 0.06
CA TRP A 87 -5.32 -7.12 0.12
C TRP A 87 -4.83 -7.74 1.44
N THR A 88 -4.18 -8.88 1.33
CA THR A 88 -3.75 -9.72 2.45
C THR A 88 -2.87 -8.98 3.48
N MET A 89 -2.10 -7.98 3.05
CA MET A 89 -1.26 -7.19 3.94
C MET A 89 -2.06 -6.33 4.93
N LEU A 90 -3.33 -6.06 4.63
CA LEU A 90 -4.20 -5.27 5.52
C LEU A 90 -4.98 -6.12 6.53
N ASP A 91 -4.98 -7.44 6.40
CA ASP A 91 -5.70 -8.31 7.34
C ASP A 91 -5.36 -8.01 8.80
N PRO A 92 -4.07 -7.81 9.19
CA PRO A 92 -3.76 -7.47 10.57
C PRO A 92 -4.38 -6.16 11.07
N LEU A 93 -4.68 -5.18 10.19
CA LEU A 93 -5.33 -3.92 10.60
C LEU A 93 -6.73 -4.13 11.17
N PHE A 94 -7.41 -5.21 10.79
CA PHE A 94 -8.78 -5.53 11.17
C PHE A 94 -8.86 -6.65 12.20
N GLN A 95 -7.72 -7.11 12.72
CA GLN A 95 -7.66 -8.10 13.79
C GLN A 95 -7.42 -7.40 15.14
N PRO A 96 -7.91 -7.97 16.27
CA PRO A 96 -7.63 -7.42 17.59
C PRO A 96 -6.15 -7.33 17.88
N GLU A 97 -5.73 -6.24 18.53
CA GLU A 97 -4.35 -6.11 19.00
C GLU A 97 -4.10 -6.99 20.24
N THR A 98 -3.02 -7.75 20.20
CA THR A 98 -2.63 -8.68 21.29
C THR A 98 -1.54 -8.10 22.19
N LYS A 99 -1.01 -6.92 21.87
CA LYS A 99 0.06 -6.24 22.60
C LYS A 99 -0.39 -4.82 22.99
N PRO A 100 0.26 -4.17 23.98
CA PRO A 100 0.01 -2.76 24.24
C PRO A 100 0.11 -1.93 22.98
N THR A 101 -0.91 -1.12 22.73
CA THR A 101 -1.00 -0.28 21.53
C THR A 101 0.11 0.77 21.55
N LEU A 102 0.48 1.29 20.38
CA LEU A 102 1.44 2.39 20.31
C LEU A 102 0.93 3.64 21.07
N ARG A 103 -0.39 3.88 21.09
CA ARG A 103 -0.99 4.97 21.87
C ARG A 103 -0.76 4.81 23.37
N GLU A 104 -0.92 3.60 23.89
CA GLU A 104 -0.63 3.30 25.31
C GLU A 104 0.86 3.47 25.62
N GLN A 105 1.76 3.13 24.71
CA GLN A 105 3.20 3.32 24.87
C GLN A 105 3.60 4.80 24.85
N ILE A 106 2.95 5.62 24.00
CA ILE A 106 3.17 7.07 23.94
C ILE A 106 2.55 7.76 25.17
N ALA A 107 1.56 7.15 25.80
CA ALA A 107 0.86 7.64 27.00
C ALA A 107 0.33 9.08 26.84
N THR A 108 -0.38 9.35 25.72
CA THR A 108 -0.93 10.69 25.44
C THR A 108 -2.44 10.63 25.18
N ASP A 109 -3.16 11.59 25.77
CA ASP A 109 -4.58 11.83 25.50
C ASP A 109 -4.80 12.82 24.33
N LYS A 110 -3.72 13.41 23.81
CA LYS A 110 -3.78 14.36 22.69
C LYS A 110 -4.07 13.65 21.39
N PRO A 111 -4.72 14.36 20.43
CA PRO A 111 -4.79 13.84 19.06
C PRO A 111 -3.40 13.56 18.49
N ILE A 112 -3.26 12.45 17.79
CA ILE A 112 -2.00 11.99 17.21
C ILE A 112 -1.99 12.25 15.71
N ILE A 113 -1.01 13.03 15.26
CA ILE A 113 -0.82 13.37 13.84
C ILE A 113 0.34 12.56 13.29
N LEU A 114 0.07 11.70 12.31
CA LEU A 114 1.10 10.95 11.60
C LEU A 114 1.60 11.75 10.41
N PHE A 115 2.87 12.15 10.43
CA PHE A 115 3.52 12.70 9.25
C PHE A 115 4.30 11.63 8.50
N GLY A 116 3.93 11.40 7.23
CA GLY A 116 4.61 10.49 6.32
C GLY A 116 4.96 11.17 5.00
N SER A 117 6.20 11.05 4.53
CA SER A 117 6.63 11.67 3.28
C SER A 117 7.32 10.68 2.35
N THR A 118 7.06 10.83 1.03
CA THR A 118 7.78 10.10 -0.01
C THR A 118 9.21 10.59 -0.13
N PHE A 119 10.12 9.72 -0.58
CA PHE A 119 11.52 10.08 -0.83
C PHE A 119 11.77 10.74 -2.19
N SER A 120 10.77 10.74 -3.09
CA SER A 120 10.92 11.30 -4.44
C SER A 120 10.95 12.82 -4.40
N PRO A 121 12.05 13.51 -4.78
CA PRO A 121 12.19 14.96 -4.60
C PRO A 121 11.07 15.78 -5.25
N ALA A 122 10.55 15.34 -6.39
CA ALA A 122 9.47 16.02 -7.12
C ALA A 122 8.10 15.97 -6.38
N TYR A 123 7.96 15.13 -5.36
CA TYR A 123 6.69 14.93 -4.65
C TYR A 123 6.83 15.08 -3.13
N SER A 124 8.07 15.13 -2.61
CA SER A 124 8.32 15.20 -1.17
C SER A 124 8.11 16.60 -0.61
N GLY A 125 7.22 16.71 0.37
CA GLY A 125 7.03 17.92 1.18
C GLY A 125 7.94 18.00 2.41
N ALA A 126 8.73 16.97 2.70
CA ALA A 126 9.44 16.85 3.97
C ALA A 126 10.35 18.05 4.29
N ARG A 127 11.11 18.56 3.31
CA ARG A 127 11.98 19.73 3.53
C ARG A 127 11.18 21.01 3.78
N THR A 128 10.14 21.23 2.99
CA THR A 128 9.30 22.44 3.05
C THR A 128 8.52 22.53 4.36
N LEU A 129 8.04 21.39 4.87
CA LEU A 129 7.16 21.35 6.03
C LEU A 129 7.91 21.27 7.37
N ALA A 130 9.23 21.03 7.37
CA ALA A 130 10.01 20.76 8.57
C ALA A 130 9.89 21.86 9.64
N SER A 131 10.08 23.11 9.27
CA SER A 131 10.02 24.25 10.21
C SER A 131 8.62 24.48 10.78
N THR A 132 7.59 24.27 9.97
CA THR A 132 6.18 24.40 10.41
C THR A 132 5.81 23.26 11.35
N ILE A 133 6.19 22.02 11.04
CA ILE A 133 5.94 20.86 11.91
C ILE A 133 6.67 21.05 13.25
N GLU A 134 7.92 21.54 13.24
CA GLU A 134 8.67 21.85 14.46
C GLU A 134 7.95 22.89 15.32
N LYS A 135 7.50 23.99 14.70
CA LYS A 135 6.74 25.03 15.40
C LYS A 135 5.45 24.48 16.00
N LEU A 136 4.68 23.71 15.23
CA LEU A 136 3.42 23.13 15.68
C LEU A 136 3.62 22.08 16.78
N SER A 137 4.68 21.26 16.70
CA SER A 137 4.97 20.29 17.76
C SER A 137 5.27 20.96 19.10
N LYS A 138 5.97 22.11 19.11
CA LYS A 138 6.26 22.89 20.31
C LYS A 138 5.02 23.50 20.97
N SER A 139 3.90 23.62 20.25
CA SER A 139 2.64 24.10 20.84
C SER A 139 2.01 23.11 21.82
N GLY A 140 2.37 21.84 21.74
CA GLY A 140 1.85 20.78 22.59
C GLY A 140 0.37 20.45 22.41
N ARG A 141 -0.30 20.98 21.37
CA ARG A 141 -1.72 20.72 21.11
C ARG A 141 -1.97 19.29 20.61
N TRP A 142 -1.03 18.75 19.87
CA TRP A 142 -1.06 17.41 19.27
C TRP A 142 0.23 16.64 19.62
N HIS A 143 0.18 15.34 19.51
CA HIS A 143 1.38 14.50 19.49
C HIS A 143 1.69 14.11 18.05
N TRP A 144 2.92 14.36 17.62
CA TRP A 144 3.38 14.05 16.27
C TRP A 144 4.11 12.71 16.22
N LEU A 145 3.71 11.85 15.27
CA LEU A 145 4.47 10.68 14.87
C LEU A 145 5.11 10.96 13.52
N ILE A 146 6.41 10.88 13.44
CA ILE A 146 7.13 11.11 12.18
C ILE A 146 7.63 9.77 11.67
N ASN A 147 7.18 9.37 10.48
CA ASN A 147 7.66 8.17 9.79
C ASN A 147 8.03 8.51 8.36
N LEU A 148 9.31 8.58 8.06
CA LEU A 148 9.83 8.91 6.74
C LEU A 148 10.16 7.62 5.96
N HIS A 149 10.06 7.71 4.62
CA HIS A 149 10.40 6.58 3.76
C HIS A 149 11.87 6.13 3.97
N PRO A 150 12.18 4.82 4.00
CA PRO A 150 13.56 4.33 4.24
C PRO A 150 14.64 4.83 3.26
N LYS A 151 14.24 5.35 2.09
CA LYS A 151 15.14 5.97 1.10
C LYS A 151 15.18 7.49 1.19
N MET A 152 14.64 8.09 2.26
CA MET A 152 14.71 9.54 2.47
C MET A 152 16.16 9.97 2.66
N ASP A 153 16.48 11.18 2.18
CA ASP A 153 17.81 11.79 2.34
C ASP A 153 18.19 11.86 3.84
N THR A 154 19.43 11.53 4.13
CA THR A 154 19.92 11.41 5.53
C THR A 154 19.87 12.71 6.30
N ASP A 155 20.06 13.86 5.64
CA ASP A 155 19.96 15.18 6.24
C ASP A 155 18.52 15.55 6.64
N VAL A 156 17.53 15.15 5.82
CA VAL A 156 16.10 15.29 6.16
C VAL A 156 15.75 14.42 7.35
N VAL A 157 16.20 13.16 7.35
CA VAL A 157 16.02 12.24 8.48
C VAL A 157 16.62 12.83 9.77
N ALA A 158 17.84 13.36 9.69
CA ALA A 158 18.51 14.00 10.83
C ALA A 158 17.73 15.21 11.36
N THR A 159 17.19 16.05 10.44
CA THR A 159 16.37 17.19 10.81
C THR A 159 15.18 16.76 11.68
N TYR A 160 14.40 15.78 11.23
CA TYR A 160 13.23 15.31 11.97
C TYR A 160 13.58 14.55 13.27
N LYS A 161 14.68 13.81 13.29
CA LYS A 161 15.18 13.17 14.51
C LYS A 161 15.53 14.19 15.60
N ASN A 162 16.13 15.30 15.21
CA ASN A 162 16.50 16.38 16.14
C ASN A 162 15.29 17.12 16.73
N MET A 163 14.09 16.96 16.14
CA MET A 163 12.85 17.52 16.69
C MET A 163 12.22 16.64 17.80
N GLN A 164 12.79 15.47 18.08
CA GLN A 164 12.29 14.56 19.13
C GLN A 164 12.04 15.33 20.44
N SER A 165 10.84 15.18 21.00
CA SER A 165 10.42 15.89 22.19
C SER A 165 9.25 15.15 22.87
N GLU A 166 8.72 15.71 23.96
CA GLU A 166 7.51 15.22 24.64
C GLU A 166 6.30 15.14 23.66
N HIS A 167 6.26 16.00 22.65
CA HIS A 167 5.13 16.11 21.73
C HIS A 167 5.44 15.64 20.30
N LEU A 168 6.63 15.07 20.08
CA LEU A 168 7.02 14.53 18.78
C LEU A 168 7.90 13.30 18.94
N THR A 169 7.43 12.18 18.40
CA THR A 169 8.15 10.91 18.35
C THR A 169 8.58 10.61 16.93
N PHE A 170 9.88 10.52 16.68
CA PHE A 170 10.41 10.02 15.42
C PHE A 170 10.46 8.49 15.45
N ILE A 171 9.83 7.87 14.47
CA ILE A 171 9.79 6.40 14.32
C ILE A 171 10.89 5.98 13.33
N ASP A 172 11.93 5.36 13.86
CA ASP A 172 13.05 4.88 13.07
C ASP A 172 12.64 3.64 12.26
N ASN A 173 13.00 3.61 10.98
CA ASN A 173 12.97 2.48 10.04
C ASN A 173 12.10 1.28 10.44
N THR A 174 10.82 1.51 10.71
CA THR A 174 9.92 0.39 10.95
C THR A 174 9.49 -0.25 9.63
N GLN A 175 9.61 -1.57 9.55
CA GLN A 175 9.03 -2.36 8.46
C GLN A 175 7.52 -2.56 8.66
N ASP A 176 7.05 -2.51 9.91
CA ASP A 176 5.64 -2.61 10.28
C ASP A 176 5.08 -1.21 10.58
N THR A 177 4.32 -0.68 9.62
CA THR A 177 3.66 0.63 9.72
C THR A 177 2.22 0.52 10.25
N LEU A 178 1.70 -0.67 10.44
CA LEU A 178 0.31 -0.89 10.84
C LEU A 178 -0.02 -0.27 12.22
N PRO A 179 0.86 -0.36 13.24
CA PRO A 179 0.61 0.32 14.51
C PRO A 179 0.49 1.83 14.38
N LEU A 180 1.25 2.45 13.45
CA LEU A 180 1.17 3.90 13.19
C LEU A 180 -0.19 4.29 12.61
N LEU A 181 -0.66 3.51 11.61
CA LEU A 181 -1.96 3.72 10.97
C LEU A 181 -3.12 3.58 11.96
N ARG A 182 -3.05 2.59 12.86
CA ARG A 182 -4.07 2.39 13.91
C ARG A 182 -4.09 3.54 14.92
N THR A 183 -2.92 3.98 15.35
CA THR A 183 -2.75 4.93 16.45
C THR A 183 -3.08 6.36 16.07
N ALA A 184 -2.69 6.82 14.89
CA ALA A 184 -2.90 8.20 14.46
C ALA A 184 -4.37 8.52 14.21
N ASP A 185 -4.77 9.76 14.50
CA ASP A 185 -6.12 10.29 14.27
C ASP A 185 -6.21 11.01 12.92
N VAL A 186 -5.15 11.70 12.51
CA VAL A 186 -5.02 12.38 11.22
C VAL A 186 -3.66 12.05 10.60
N MET A 187 -3.62 11.90 9.28
CA MET A 187 -2.35 11.82 8.57
C MET A 187 -2.09 13.11 7.82
N LEU A 188 -0.88 13.65 7.95
CA LEU A 188 -0.30 14.66 7.06
C LEU A 188 0.71 13.96 6.14
N CYS A 189 0.57 14.11 4.83
CA CYS A 189 1.50 13.51 3.88
C CYS A 189 1.59 14.27 2.56
N ASP A 190 2.39 13.76 1.66
CA ASP A 190 2.46 14.19 0.26
C ASP A 190 1.92 13.10 -0.68
N THR A 191 2.35 13.06 -1.95
CA THR A 191 1.94 12.01 -2.89
C THR A 191 2.57 10.67 -2.53
N SER A 192 1.91 9.88 -1.69
CA SER A 192 2.37 8.57 -1.23
C SER A 192 1.23 7.54 -1.26
N SER A 193 1.55 6.26 -1.56
CA SER A 193 0.57 5.17 -1.43
C SER A 193 0.23 4.85 0.03
N PHE A 194 0.97 5.40 0.97
CA PHE A 194 0.78 5.17 2.40
C PHE A 194 -0.56 5.74 2.89
N PHE A 195 -0.97 6.92 2.41
CA PHE A 195 -2.24 7.52 2.81
C PHE A 195 -3.47 6.69 2.38
N LEU A 196 -3.34 5.90 1.31
CA LEU A 196 -4.45 5.04 0.87
C LEU A 196 -4.81 3.99 1.92
N GLN A 197 -3.80 3.45 2.62
CA GLN A 197 -4.02 2.52 3.73
C GLN A 197 -4.69 3.21 4.93
N PHE A 198 -4.40 4.49 5.14
CA PHE A 198 -5.01 5.29 6.20
C PHE A 198 -6.49 5.60 5.91
N LEU A 199 -6.81 5.95 4.65
CA LEU A 199 -8.19 6.17 4.21
C LEU A 199 -9.08 4.92 4.36
N ILE A 200 -8.52 3.72 4.18
CA ILE A 200 -9.24 2.45 4.38
C ILE A 200 -9.71 2.29 5.84
N LEU A 201 -9.04 2.92 6.79
CA LEU A 201 -9.48 2.99 8.18
C LEU A 201 -10.55 4.06 8.44
N ASN A 202 -11.08 4.70 7.40
CA ASN A 202 -12.01 5.82 7.47
C ASN A 202 -11.48 6.99 8.30
N LYS A 203 -10.17 7.28 8.20
CA LYS A 203 -9.52 8.37 8.91
C LYS A 203 -9.14 9.49 7.95
N PRO A 204 -9.23 10.76 8.38
CA PRO A 204 -8.97 11.91 7.50
C PRO A 204 -7.49 12.09 7.18
N VAL A 205 -7.22 12.55 5.96
CA VAL A 205 -5.87 12.81 5.44
C VAL A 205 -5.79 14.26 4.96
N VAL A 206 -4.75 14.95 5.43
CA VAL A 206 -4.28 16.22 4.89
C VAL A 206 -3.11 15.92 3.96
N THR A 207 -3.17 16.41 2.73
CA THR A 207 -2.09 16.24 1.75
C THR A 207 -1.43 17.57 1.43
N PHE A 208 -0.13 17.55 1.17
CA PHE A 208 0.62 18.71 0.72
C PHE A 208 1.02 18.55 -0.74
N ASN A 209 0.45 19.38 -1.62
CA ASN A 209 0.70 19.37 -3.07
C ASN A 209 0.58 17.99 -3.69
N THR A 210 -0.50 17.25 -3.38
CA THR A 210 -0.67 15.92 -3.94
C THR A 210 -0.90 15.95 -5.44
N ALA A 211 -0.30 14.98 -6.16
CA ALA A 211 -0.52 14.82 -7.61
C ALA A 211 -1.92 14.26 -7.95
N VAL A 212 -2.67 13.79 -6.95
CA VAL A 212 -3.99 13.14 -7.13
C VAL A 212 -5.01 13.69 -6.12
N PRO A 213 -5.35 14.99 -6.19
CA PRO A 213 -6.34 15.57 -5.30
C PRO A 213 -7.72 14.95 -5.51
N GLY A 214 -8.57 15.04 -4.49
CA GLY A 214 -9.94 14.54 -4.56
C GLY A 214 -10.76 14.93 -3.33
N PRO A 215 -12.09 14.76 -3.36
CA PRO A 215 -12.98 15.18 -2.28
C PRO A 215 -12.75 14.41 -0.96
N HIS A 216 -12.02 13.32 -1.01
CA HIS A 216 -11.62 12.49 0.13
C HIS A 216 -10.32 12.95 0.79
N LEU A 217 -9.73 14.07 0.35
CA LEU A 217 -8.48 14.64 0.86
C LEU A 217 -8.67 16.12 1.20
N LEU A 218 -7.93 16.60 2.20
CA LEU A 218 -7.74 18.03 2.44
C LEU A 218 -6.36 18.39 1.86
N ASP A 219 -6.32 18.76 0.57
CA ASP A 219 -5.06 19.13 -0.08
C ASP A 219 -4.73 20.59 0.16
N ILE A 220 -3.53 20.88 0.66
CA ILE A 220 -3.00 22.21 0.94
C ILE A 220 -1.77 22.49 0.10
N HIS A 221 -1.49 23.77 -0.15
CA HIS A 221 -0.38 24.21 -0.99
C HIS A 221 0.65 25.05 -0.24
N ASN A 222 0.28 25.60 0.92
CA ASN A 222 1.17 26.39 1.77
C ASN A 222 1.34 25.71 3.12
N SER A 223 2.53 25.82 3.70
CA SER A 223 2.83 25.24 5.02
C SER A 223 2.03 25.87 6.15
N GLU A 224 1.56 27.11 5.98
CA GLU A 224 0.73 27.85 6.95
C GLU A 224 -0.68 27.27 7.04
N ASP A 225 -1.15 26.58 6.01
CA ASP A 225 -2.46 25.93 5.97
C ASP A 225 -2.52 24.60 6.74
N ILE A 226 -1.38 24.09 7.24
CA ILE A 226 -1.29 22.79 7.96
C ILE A 226 -2.19 22.82 9.21
N GLU A 227 -2.05 23.84 10.05
CA GLU A 227 -2.79 23.94 11.31
C GLU A 227 -4.31 23.95 11.09
N PRO A 228 -4.89 24.85 10.29
CA PRO A 228 -6.32 24.85 10.04
C PRO A 228 -6.81 23.59 9.32
N ALA A 229 -6.01 22.98 8.46
CA ALA A 229 -6.38 21.74 7.79
C ALA A 229 -6.44 20.55 8.75
N ILE A 230 -5.49 20.43 9.68
CA ILE A 230 -5.50 19.40 10.73
C ILE A 230 -6.71 19.61 11.67
N GLU A 231 -7.01 20.84 12.09
CA GLU A 231 -8.18 21.12 12.92
C GLU A 231 -9.48 20.73 12.21
N ARG A 232 -9.58 21.07 10.92
CA ARG A 232 -10.71 20.65 10.09
C ARG A 232 -10.78 19.13 9.97
N ALA A 233 -9.67 18.46 9.77
CA ALA A 233 -9.62 17.00 9.72
C ALA A 233 -10.09 16.37 11.02
N LEU A 234 -9.61 16.85 12.17
CA LEU A 234 -10.01 16.39 13.51
C LEU A 234 -11.49 16.64 13.84
N SER A 235 -12.13 17.62 13.22
CA SER A 235 -13.58 17.86 13.38
C SER A 235 -14.45 16.87 12.61
N HIS A 236 -13.86 15.99 11.79
CA HIS A 236 -14.56 14.97 10.99
C HIS A 236 -15.75 15.50 10.19
N PRO A 237 -15.59 16.48 9.29
CA PRO A 237 -16.70 17.06 8.53
C PRO A 237 -17.49 15.97 7.80
N PRO A 238 -18.83 15.95 7.87
CA PRO A 238 -19.64 14.85 7.31
C PRO A 238 -19.39 14.59 5.82
N GLU A 239 -19.23 15.65 5.02
CA GLU A 239 -18.97 15.52 3.58
C GLU A 239 -17.59 14.90 3.30
N LEU A 240 -16.56 15.28 4.08
CA LEU A 240 -15.24 14.69 3.96
C LEU A 240 -15.27 13.19 4.33
N MET A 241 -15.91 12.86 5.47
CA MET A 241 -16.00 11.49 5.94
C MET A 241 -16.80 10.59 4.98
N LYS A 242 -17.87 11.13 4.39
CA LYS A 242 -18.61 10.43 3.33
C LYS A 242 -17.74 10.17 2.12
N SER A 243 -17.00 11.16 1.64
CA SER A 243 -16.11 11.02 0.48
C SER A 243 -14.97 10.03 0.76
N ILE A 244 -14.41 10.02 1.98
CA ILE A 244 -13.41 9.05 2.42
C ILE A 244 -13.99 7.64 2.35
N LYS A 245 -15.18 7.42 2.92
CA LYS A 245 -15.82 6.10 2.91
C LYS A 245 -16.09 5.61 1.49
N GLU A 246 -16.66 6.44 0.62
CA GLU A 246 -16.93 6.09 -0.77
C GLU A 246 -15.65 5.72 -1.52
N PHE A 247 -14.57 6.47 -1.29
CA PHE A 247 -13.27 6.19 -1.88
C PHE A 247 -12.66 4.88 -1.33
N ALA A 248 -12.69 4.69 -0.01
CA ALA A 248 -12.16 3.49 0.66
C ALA A 248 -12.89 2.23 0.20
N ASP A 249 -14.23 2.27 0.08
CA ASP A 249 -15.05 1.15 -0.41
C ASP A 249 -14.69 0.76 -1.86
N GLN A 250 -14.30 1.72 -2.70
CA GLN A 250 -13.81 1.43 -4.06
C GLN A 250 -12.38 0.88 -4.07
N LEU A 251 -11.59 1.21 -3.06
CA LEU A 251 -10.19 0.80 -2.97
C LEU A 251 -10.04 -0.58 -2.30
N HIS A 252 -10.73 -0.78 -1.17
CA HIS A 252 -10.68 -1.99 -0.36
C HIS A 252 -11.92 -2.10 0.55
N PRO A 253 -12.99 -2.78 0.13
CA PRO A 253 -14.26 -2.82 0.89
C PRO A 253 -14.25 -3.80 2.07
N TYR A 254 -13.17 -4.54 2.29
CA TYR A 254 -13.09 -5.63 3.28
C TYR A 254 -12.47 -5.14 4.59
N HIS A 255 -13.22 -5.26 5.69
CA HIS A 255 -12.80 -4.82 7.03
C HIS A 255 -12.81 -5.95 8.06
N ASP A 256 -12.76 -7.21 7.61
CA ASP A 256 -12.91 -8.41 8.44
C ASP A 256 -11.59 -9.17 8.69
N GLY A 257 -10.47 -8.69 8.11
CA GLY A 257 -9.16 -9.32 8.25
C GLY A 257 -9.04 -10.70 7.61
N LYS A 258 -9.85 -10.99 6.56
CA LYS A 258 -9.93 -12.30 5.91
C LYS A 258 -9.55 -12.31 4.43
N SER A 259 -8.80 -11.31 3.96
CA SER A 259 -8.36 -11.27 2.57
C SER A 259 -7.47 -12.46 2.22
N SER A 260 -6.65 -12.92 3.16
CA SER A 260 -5.80 -14.12 2.97
C SER A 260 -6.62 -15.38 2.79
N GLU A 261 -7.70 -15.57 3.55
CA GLU A 261 -8.62 -16.69 3.39
C GLU A 261 -9.29 -16.67 2.00
N ARG A 262 -9.74 -15.48 1.55
CA ARG A 262 -10.33 -15.31 0.21
C ARG A 262 -9.33 -15.62 -0.90
N VAL A 263 -8.06 -15.24 -0.76
CA VAL A 263 -7.00 -15.57 -1.74
C VAL A 263 -6.81 -17.08 -1.84
N LEU A 264 -6.79 -17.80 -0.72
CA LEU A 264 -6.68 -19.26 -0.72
C LEU A 264 -7.91 -19.89 -1.39
N GLN A 265 -9.12 -19.49 -0.99
CA GLN A 265 -10.36 -19.99 -1.59
C GLN A 265 -10.42 -19.70 -3.11
N ALA A 266 -10.08 -18.49 -3.54
CA ALA A 266 -10.04 -18.13 -4.96
C ALA A 266 -9.04 -18.98 -5.75
N THR A 267 -7.95 -19.39 -5.12
CA THR A 267 -6.95 -20.26 -5.72
C THR A 267 -7.48 -21.68 -5.88
N ASP A 268 -8.12 -22.23 -4.85
CA ASP A 268 -8.72 -23.56 -4.88
C ASP A 268 -9.87 -23.62 -5.91
N ASP A 269 -10.73 -22.61 -5.95
CA ASP A 269 -11.79 -22.49 -6.94
C ASP A 269 -11.24 -22.40 -8.38
N PHE A 270 -10.15 -21.66 -8.59
CA PHE A 270 -9.47 -21.57 -9.88
C PHE A 270 -8.92 -22.93 -10.32
N ILE A 271 -8.28 -23.66 -9.43
CA ILE A 271 -7.72 -24.99 -9.72
C ILE A 271 -8.84 -25.97 -10.07
N ALA A 272 -9.91 -25.98 -9.30
CA ALA A 272 -11.03 -26.89 -9.49
C ALA A 272 -11.83 -26.60 -10.78
N ASN A 273 -12.06 -25.31 -11.11
CA ASN A 273 -13.06 -24.92 -12.09
C ASN A 273 -12.49 -24.32 -13.37
N ASP A 274 -11.33 -23.67 -13.35
CA ASP A 274 -10.82 -22.85 -14.45
C ASP A 274 -9.48 -23.30 -15.02
N MET A 275 -8.74 -24.06 -14.26
CA MET A 275 -7.44 -24.59 -14.71
C MET A 275 -7.61 -25.42 -15.99
N GLY A 276 -6.83 -25.09 -17.03
CA GLY A 276 -6.90 -25.72 -18.34
C GLY A 276 -8.00 -25.21 -19.27
N LYS A 277 -8.89 -24.31 -18.82
CA LYS A 277 -9.96 -23.72 -19.67
C LYS A 277 -9.58 -22.37 -20.28
N LEU A 278 -8.51 -21.75 -19.81
CA LEU A 278 -8.03 -20.46 -20.28
C LEU A 278 -7.18 -20.62 -21.55
N LYS A 279 -7.08 -19.53 -22.35
CA LYS A 279 -6.14 -19.47 -23.46
C LYS A 279 -4.69 -19.68 -22.96
N PRO A 280 -3.79 -20.21 -23.78
CA PRO A 280 -2.37 -20.27 -23.43
C PRO A 280 -1.80 -18.89 -23.11
N LYS A 281 -0.94 -18.81 -22.09
CA LYS A 281 -0.19 -17.59 -21.82
C LYS A 281 0.71 -17.24 -23.00
N PRO A 282 1.00 -15.95 -23.23
CA PRO A 282 1.96 -15.55 -24.26
C PRO A 282 3.33 -16.19 -23.99
N PHE A 283 4.07 -16.51 -25.05
CA PHE A 283 5.34 -17.23 -24.93
C PHE A 283 6.39 -16.50 -24.08
N ASN A 284 6.39 -15.14 -24.11
CA ASN A 284 7.21 -14.28 -23.24
C ASN A 284 8.71 -14.61 -23.21
N LEU A 285 9.29 -15.04 -24.34
CA LEU A 285 10.66 -15.53 -24.41
C LEU A 285 11.67 -14.63 -23.69
N TRP A 286 11.63 -13.32 -23.97
CA TRP A 286 12.57 -12.37 -23.39
C TRP A 286 12.44 -12.27 -21.86
N ARG A 287 11.23 -12.21 -21.33
CA ARG A 287 11.00 -12.19 -19.89
C ARG A 287 11.43 -13.48 -19.21
N LYS A 288 11.18 -14.61 -19.85
CA LYS A 288 11.63 -15.92 -19.37
C LYS A 288 13.16 -16.01 -19.33
N LEU A 289 13.84 -15.55 -20.37
CA LEU A 289 15.30 -15.48 -20.42
C LEU A 289 15.88 -14.58 -19.30
N GLN A 290 15.31 -13.38 -19.13
CA GLN A 290 15.73 -12.48 -18.05
C GLN A 290 15.55 -13.11 -16.67
N MET A 291 14.43 -13.80 -16.43
CA MET A 291 14.18 -14.48 -15.16
C MET A 291 15.16 -15.62 -14.93
N ARG A 292 15.43 -16.45 -15.95
CA ARG A 292 16.41 -17.53 -15.88
C ARG A 292 17.80 -17.00 -15.60
N LYS A 293 18.22 -15.93 -16.28
CA LYS A 293 19.51 -15.26 -16.02
C LYS A 293 19.60 -14.76 -14.58
N ARG A 294 18.54 -14.07 -14.06
CA ARG A 294 18.48 -13.55 -12.69
C ARG A 294 18.57 -14.65 -11.64
N MET A 295 17.93 -15.80 -11.89
CA MET A 295 17.91 -16.94 -10.95
C MET A 295 18.99 -17.98 -11.23
N LYS A 296 19.88 -17.72 -12.19
CA LYS A 296 20.95 -18.66 -12.63
C LYS A 296 20.40 -20.05 -12.97
N TYR A 297 19.20 -20.10 -13.59
CA TYR A 297 18.52 -21.35 -13.96
C TYR A 297 18.34 -21.41 -15.48
N TYR A 298 19.07 -22.30 -16.17
CA TYR A 298 19.16 -22.36 -17.64
C TYR A 298 18.49 -23.59 -18.27
N ARG A 299 17.77 -24.39 -17.46
CA ARG A 299 16.98 -25.51 -17.98
C ARG A 299 15.64 -25.00 -18.57
N TRP A 300 15.21 -25.63 -19.67
CA TRP A 300 13.95 -25.33 -20.38
C TRP A 300 12.92 -26.43 -20.12
#